data_320304a4554b586238a321522f007b34
#
_entry.id   320304a4554b586238a321522f007b34
#
_cell.length_a   1.000
_cell.length_b   1.000
_cell.length_c   1.000
_cell.angle_alpha   90.00
_cell.angle_beta   90.00
_cell.angle_gamma   90.00
#
_symmetry.space_group_name_H-M   'P 1'
#
loop_
_entity.id
_entity.type
_entity.pdbx_description
1 polymer ?
#
loop_
_entity_poly.entity_id
_entity_poly.type
_entity_poly.pdbx_seq_one_letter_code
_entity_poly.pdbx_strand_id
1 'polypeptide(L)'
;MKKLYPIYINRKSPCYSNDHIGNMGCPAKNDIPRFLHLITLRRFKEAFYVLKETNPFSAGCGRFCDHPCETACNRAKFDNPVDIRALERFVADWGYANGLKPLMKSKPMNKQVGIIGSGPSGLSCAYFLAIHGYKVVVFEKHNKAGGLLVEGIPAFRYPREVFEKELNFIEEAGVEIVTNYIVDKNRFLNLAEEFDALIVATGASEANVSGIEGENTKGVISGLEFLRNINIGDGKKIDIKKNERIIVIGGGYTAFDVARVSVRFGANPLVVYRRTSKEMTAHPGELTEAEREGVQFKFLLQPLRIKKINNKLHVLFQKMKLGPVDESGRAKPVPVKDQVEELICDRVVLAIGDKPNLFFVGERFQLEFPRLLCPDLPQNLSNKIFLSGDAAMGSVENVGMVVRSIGLAQETSTAVRVYLGENISNFNIKNIAYYSDLNTKYFEHTSRLIEKTLPFDKRKNNFDEIVETIEEELAVSMAGRCFFCGICIQCDWCFNYSNGSIVKIDKSWEANIDEYFYYFIKEKLETSTFKSVEACPRAALSIVREESIYKEYLDNQYQNLDTVLRSDLTK
;
A
#
# COMPACT_ATOMS: atom_id res chain seq x y z
N MET A 1 -20.28 6.80 -45.57
CA MET A 1 -20.17 6.89 -44.12
C MET A 1 -18.85 7.61 -43.79
N LYS A 2 -18.92 8.66 -42.97
CA LYS A 2 -17.69 9.32 -42.49
C LYS A 2 -16.91 8.33 -41.65
N LYS A 3 -15.59 8.15 -41.93
CA LYS A 3 -14.75 7.33 -41.06
C LYS A 3 -14.49 8.11 -39.78
N LEU A 4 -14.98 7.56 -38.66
CA LEU A 4 -14.76 8.10 -37.31
C LEU A 4 -13.60 7.36 -36.68
N TYR A 5 -12.64 8.13 -36.13
CA TYR A 5 -11.55 7.61 -35.31
C TYR A 5 -11.79 8.02 -33.86
N PRO A 6 -11.90 7.08 -32.95
CA PRO A 6 -12.09 7.40 -31.56
C PRO A 6 -10.88 8.11 -30.97
N ILE A 7 -11.15 8.96 -30.01
CA ILE A 7 -10.11 9.62 -29.21
C ILE A 7 -9.53 8.60 -28.24
N TYR A 8 -8.24 8.43 -28.30
CA TYR A 8 -7.52 7.39 -27.60
C TYR A 8 -6.80 7.96 -26.36
N ILE A 9 -7.03 7.33 -25.21
CA ILE A 9 -6.35 7.62 -23.97
C ILE A 9 -5.19 6.64 -23.81
N ASN A 10 -3.95 7.11 -23.99
CA ASN A 10 -2.76 6.27 -23.94
C ASN A 10 -1.77 6.64 -22.84
N ARG A 11 -2.21 7.42 -21.85
CA ARG A 11 -1.35 7.91 -20.78
C ARG A 11 -1.93 7.55 -19.41
N LYS A 12 -1.04 7.28 -18.46
CA LYS A 12 -1.37 7.12 -17.04
C LYS A 12 -0.98 8.36 -16.26
N SER A 13 -1.68 8.59 -15.16
CA SER A 13 -1.24 9.57 -14.17
C SER A 13 -0.02 9.08 -13.40
N PRO A 14 0.94 9.94 -13.05
CA PRO A 14 2.11 9.54 -12.27
C PRO A 14 1.75 8.95 -10.90
N CYS A 15 0.66 9.42 -10.27
CA CYS A 15 0.19 8.89 -9.00
C CYS A 15 -0.36 7.46 -9.09
N TYR A 16 -0.86 7.04 -10.26
CA TYR A 16 -1.34 5.68 -10.53
C TYR A 16 -0.21 4.74 -10.98
N SER A 17 0.79 5.27 -11.68
CA SER A 17 1.84 4.46 -12.30
C SER A 17 2.86 4.01 -11.27
N ASN A 18 3.04 2.71 -11.15
CA ASN A 18 4.17 2.10 -10.47
C ASN A 18 4.97 1.28 -11.51
N ASP A 19 5.65 1.98 -12.39
CA ASP A 19 6.51 1.35 -13.38
C ASP A 19 7.86 1.10 -12.74
N HIS A 20 8.09 0.04 -12.04
CA HIS A 20 9.36 -0.55 -11.56
C HIS A 20 10.63 0.34 -11.55
N ILE A 21 10.55 1.56 -12.04
CA ILE A 21 11.58 2.57 -12.13
C ILE A 21 11.37 3.58 -11.00
N GLY A 22 11.70 3.15 -9.79
CA GLY A 22 11.90 4.02 -8.65
C GLY A 22 10.65 4.73 -8.11
N ASN A 23 9.97 4.15 -7.12
CA ASN A 23 9.07 4.78 -6.13
C ASN A 23 8.03 5.81 -6.62
N MET A 24 7.67 5.83 -7.89
CA MET A 24 6.63 6.73 -8.40
C MET A 24 5.26 6.06 -8.41
N GLY A 25 4.25 6.75 -7.86
CA GLY A 25 2.85 6.32 -7.87
C GLY A 25 2.44 5.36 -6.75
N CYS A 26 1.27 4.77 -6.91
CA CYS A 26 0.68 3.87 -5.93
C CYS A 26 1.19 2.43 -6.12
N PRO A 27 1.90 1.82 -5.15
CA PRO A 27 2.33 0.42 -5.25
C PRO A 27 1.17 -0.57 -5.36
N ALA A 28 0.01 -0.26 -4.77
CA ALA A 28 -1.21 -1.07 -4.91
C ALA A 28 -1.95 -0.83 -6.24
N LYS A 29 -1.42 0.02 -7.12
CA LYS A 29 -2.00 0.33 -8.43
C LYS A 29 -3.46 0.84 -8.36
N ASN A 30 -3.81 1.61 -7.31
CA ASN A 30 -5.12 2.25 -7.22
C ASN A 30 -5.34 3.19 -8.40
N ASP A 31 -6.48 3.09 -9.06
CA ASP A 31 -6.87 4.05 -10.11
C ASP A 31 -7.32 5.38 -9.47
N ILE A 32 -6.31 6.14 -9.04
CA ILE A 32 -6.50 7.36 -8.25
C ILE A 32 -7.32 8.40 -9.01
N PRO A 33 -7.02 8.75 -10.28
CA PRO A 33 -7.83 9.73 -10.98
C PRO A 33 -9.29 9.31 -11.13
N ARG A 34 -9.56 8.01 -11.32
CA ARG A 34 -10.92 7.50 -11.50
C ARG A 34 -11.73 7.59 -10.21
N PHE A 35 -11.23 7.13 -9.08
CA PHE A 35 -11.98 7.25 -7.84
C PHE A 35 -12.16 8.70 -7.39
N LEU A 36 -11.15 9.58 -7.62
CA LEU A 36 -11.27 11.00 -7.34
C LEU A 36 -12.33 11.67 -8.23
N HIS A 37 -12.37 11.32 -9.51
CA HIS A 37 -13.42 11.82 -10.40
C HIS A 37 -14.81 11.40 -9.94
N LEU A 38 -14.99 10.15 -9.53
CA LEU A 38 -16.26 9.67 -8.98
C LEU A 38 -16.66 10.40 -7.70
N ILE A 39 -15.70 10.79 -6.85
CA ILE A 39 -15.97 11.65 -5.69
C ILE A 39 -16.52 13.01 -6.14
N THR A 40 -15.92 13.65 -7.14
CA THR A 40 -16.43 14.95 -7.64
C THR A 40 -17.86 14.88 -8.18
N LEU A 41 -18.27 13.70 -8.63
CA LEU A 41 -19.63 13.42 -9.11
C LEU A 41 -20.56 12.89 -8.00
N ARG A 42 -20.11 12.82 -6.74
CA ARG A 42 -20.82 12.22 -5.59
C ARG A 42 -21.21 10.76 -5.80
N ARG A 43 -20.49 10.05 -6.68
CA ARG A 43 -20.67 8.62 -6.96
C ARG A 43 -19.77 7.80 -6.04
N PHE A 44 -20.01 7.91 -4.72
CA PHE A 44 -19.12 7.31 -3.70
C PHE A 44 -19.15 5.78 -3.71
N LYS A 45 -20.30 5.17 -4.05
CA LYS A 45 -20.42 3.70 -4.20
C LYS A 45 -19.45 3.19 -5.25
N GLU A 46 -19.43 3.81 -6.42
CA GLU A 46 -18.55 3.41 -7.53
C GLU A 46 -17.09 3.74 -7.20
N ALA A 47 -16.82 4.87 -6.54
CA ALA A 47 -15.48 5.19 -6.07
C ALA A 47 -14.94 4.13 -5.09
N PHE A 48 -15.78 3.60 -4.19
CA PHE A 48 -15.44 2.51 -3.29
C PHE A 48 -15.05 1.25 -4.06
N TYR A 49 -15.83 0.84 -5.05
CA TYR A 49 -15.53 -0.36 -5.83
C TYR A 49 -14.28 -0.19 -6.69
N VAL A 50 -14.00 0.99 -7.22
CA VAL A 50 -12.72 1.28 -7.90
C VAL A 50 -11.53 1.05 -6.96
N LEU A 51 -11.60 1.48 -5.70
CA LEU A 51 -10.56 1.17 -4.72
C LEU A 51 -10.47 -0.33 -4.44
N LYS A 52 -11.61 -1.02 -4.29
CA LYS A 52 -11.65 -2.47 -4.00
C LYS A 52 -11.18 -3.34 -5.17
N GLU A 53 -11.10 -2.82 -6.38
CA GLU A 53 -10.49 -3.54 -7.51
C GLU A 53 -9.01 -3.91 -7.25
N THR A 54 -8.29 -3.07 -6.50
CA THR A 54 -6.84 -3.17 -6.31
C THR A 54 -6.39 -3.12 -4.86
N ASN A 55 -7.25 -2.70 -3.92
CA ASN A 55 -6.87 -2.51 -2.53
C ASN A 55 -7.99 -2.95 -1.56
N PRO A 56 -7.95 -4.17 -1.03
CA PRO A 56 -8.91 -4.61 -0.01
C PRO A 56 -8.78 -3.82 1.30
N PHE A 57 -7.59 -3.26 1.60
CA PHE A 57 -7.28 -2.49 2.81
C PHE A 57 -7.27 -0.98 2.57
N SER A 58 -8.22 -0.46 1.80
CA SER A 58 -8.29 0.97 1.46
C SER A 58 -8.58 1.87 2.68
N ALA A 59 -9.34 1.41 3.68
CA ALA A 59 -9.56 2.15 4.92
C ALA A 59 -8.29 2.21 5.78
N GLY A 60 -7.53 1.11 5.83
CA GLY A 60 -6.22 1.04 6.47
C GLY A 60 -5.20 1.91 5.75
N CYS A 61 -5.03 1.75 4.44
CA CYS A 61 -4.10 2.57 3.64
C CYS A 61 -4.42 4.06 3.75
N GLY A 62 -5.69 4.45 3.75
CA GLY A 62 -6.13 5.83 3.99
C GLY A 62 -5.74 6.39 5.37
N ARG A 63 -5.23 5.54 6.29
CA ARG A 63 -4.81 5.92 7.65
C ARG A 63 -3.31 5.89 7.86
N PHE A 64 -2.63 4.83 7.42
CA PHE A 64 -1.22 4.60 7.77
C PHE A 64 -0.26 4.57 6.57
N CYS A 65 -0.74 4.62 5.32
CA CYS A 65 0.13 4.66 4.15
C CYS A 65 0.98 5.94 4.16
N ASP A 66 2.24 5.82 3.75
CA ASP A 66 3.17 6.95 3.53
C ASP A 66 2.90 7.68 2.20
N HIS A 67 1.90 7.26 1.45
CA HIS A 67 1.30 7.86 0.25
C HIS A 67 2.31 8.35 -0.81
N PRO A 68 3.15 7.47 -1.37
CA PRO A 68 4.08 7.84 -2.44
C PRO A 68 3.36 8.39 -3.69
N CYS A 69 2.08 8.08 -3.85
CA CYS A 69 1.22 8.67 -4.88
C CYS A 69 1.06 10.20 -4.75
N GLU A 70 1.06 10.75 -3.53
CA GLU A 70 1.05 12.21 -3.33
C GLU A 70 2.39 12.83 -3.69
N THR A 71 3.51 12.15 -3.38
CA THR A 71 4.85 12.58 -3.79
C THR A 71 4.98 12.61 -5.32
N ALA A 72 4.38 11.65 -6.03
CA ALA A 72 4.37 11.58 -7.49
C ALA A 72 3.34 12.51 -8.14
N CYS A 73 2.47 13.15 -7.38
CA CYS A 73 1.37 13.96 -7.90
C CYS A 73 1.89 15.19 -8.68
N ASN A 74 1.46 15.35 -9.93
CA ASN A 74 1.83 16.53 -10.74
C ASN A 74 1.42 17.85 -10.09
N ARG A 75 0.32 17.85 -9.32
CA ARG A 75 -0.15 19.07 -8.64
C ARG A 75 0.86 19.59 -7.62
N ALA A 76 1.72 18.72 -7.07
CA ALA A 76 2.80 19.15 -6.17
C ALA A 76 3.76 20.20 -6.79
N LYS A 77 3.84 20.22 -8.14
CA LYS A 77 4.64 21.22 -8.87
C LYS A 77 3.89 22.53 -9.16
N PHE A 78 2.60 22.56 -8.90
CA PHE A 78 1.73 23.72 -9.16
C PHE A 78 1.42 24.48 -7.86
N ASP A 79 0.88 23.80 -6.86
CA ASP A 79 0.61 24.35 -5.51
C ASP A 79 0.98 23.31 -4.43
N ASN A 80 0.15 22.32 -4.19
CA ASN A 80 0.39 21.21 -3.27
C ASN A 80 -0.24 19.93 -3.83
N PRO A 81 0.29 18.74 -3.53
CA PRO A 81 -0.32 17.50 -3.98
C PRO A 81 -1.78 17.38 -3.53
N VAL A 82 -2.57 16.59 -4.25
CA VAL A 82 -3.92 16.24 -3.84
C VAL A 82 -3.85 15.38 -2.58
N ASP A 83 -4.82 15.53 -1.69
CA ASP A 83 -4.95 14.79 -0.43
C ASP A 83 -5.49 13.37 -0.65
N ILE A 84 -4.74 12.57 -1.42
CA ILE A 84 -5.18 11.26 -1.93
C ILE A 84 -5.48 10.30 -0.77
N ARG A 85 -4.62 10.27 0.24
CA ARG A 85 -4.78 9.43 1.43
C ARG A 85 -6.07 9.74 2.19
N ALA A 86 -6.36 11.01 2.44
CA ALA A 86 -7.57 11.44 3.14
C ALA A 86 -8.84 11.11 2.33
N LEU A 87 -8.77 11.23 1.01
CA LEU A 87 -9.88 10.92 0.10
C LEU A 87 -10.09 9.40 -0.04
N GLU A 88 -9.03 8.60 -0.05
CA GLU A 88 -9.10 7.14 0.01
C GLU A 88 -9.79 6.68 1.30
N ARG A 89 -9.39 7.27 2.46
CA ARG A 89 -10.01 7.02 3.75
C ARG A 89 -11.49 7.36 3.73
N PHE A 90 -11.86 8.56 3.24
CA PHE A 90 -13.25 9.00 3.16
C PHE A 90 -14.12 7.99 2.39
N VAL A 91 -13.70 7.61 1.18
CA VAL A 91 -14.46 6.67 0.33
C VAL A 91 -14.59 5.30 1.01
N ALA A 92 -13.52 4.80 1.63
CA ALA A 92 -13.55 3.51 2.29
C ALA A 92 -14.47 3.51 3.52
N ASP A 93 -14.38 4.53 4.37
CA ASP A 93 -15.24 4.69 5.55
C ASP A 93 -16.71 4.85 5.15
N TRP A 94 -16.98 5.65 4.10
CA TRP A 94 -18.31 5.82 3.53
C TRP A 94 -18.89 4.49 3.04
N GLY A 95 -18.10 3.70 2.31
CA GLY A 95 -18.54 2.41 1.77
C GLY A 95 -18.91 1.42 2.87
N TYR A 96 -18.10 1.32 3.93
CA TYR A 96 -18.40 0.47 5.07
C TYR A 96 -19.58 0.97 5.90
N ALA A 97 -19.73 2.28 6.07
CA ALA A 97 -20.89 2.87 6.75
C ALA A 97 -22.21 2.58 6.00
N ASN A 98 -22.15 2.45 4.67
CA ASN A 98 -23.31 2.11 3.83
C ASN A 98 -23.46 0.60 3.58
N GLY A 99 -22.70 -0.25 4.27
CA GLY A 99 -22.87 -1.71 4.23
C GLY A 99 -22.55 -2.34 2.87
N LEU A 100 -21.67 -1.75 2.08
CA LEU A 100 -21.30 -2.28 0.77
C LEU A 100 -20.58 -3.62 0.90
N LYS A 101 -20.91 -4.57 0.00
CA LYS A 101 -20.43 -5.95 -0.01
C LYS A 101 -19.44 -6.18 -1.16
N PRO A 102 -18.58 -7.22 -1.09
CA PRO A 102 -17.68 -7.57 -2.19
C PRO A 102 -18.44 -7.86 -3.48
N LEU A 103 -17.88 -7.41 -4.60
CA LEU A 103 -18.39 -7.75 -5.93
C LEU A 103 -17.60 -8.93 -6.50
N MET A 104 -18.30 -10.03 -6.77
CA MET A 104 -17.70 -11.20 -7.40
C MET A 104 -17.52 -10.95 -8.90
N LYS A 105 -16.31 -11.16 -9.39
CA LYS A 105 -15.95 -10.98 -10.82
C LYS A 105 -16.19 -12.24 -11.66
N SER A 106 -16.25 -13.41 -11.03
CA SER A 106 -16.42 -14.69 -11.71
C SER A 106 -17.34 -15.62 -10.94
N LYS A 107 -17.92 -16.59 -11.63
CA LYS A 107 -18.64 -17.71 -10.99
C LYS A 107 -17.66 -18.60 -10.22
N PRO A 108 -18.11 -19.33 -9.20
CA PRO A 108 -17.27 -20.28 -8.47
C PRO A 108 -16.56 -21.26 -9.40
N MET A 109 -15.26 -21.45 -9.16
CA MET A 109 -14.41 -22.40 -9.87
C MET A 109 -14.14 -23.63 -9.00
N ASN A 110 -13.94 -24.79 -9.66
CA ASN A 110 -13.55 -26.01 -8.95
C ASN A 110 -12.03 -26.07 -8.78
N LYS A 111 -11.45 -25.03 -8.16
CA LYS A 111 -10.02 -24.88 -7.89
C LYS A 111 -9.82 -24.28 -6.50
N GLN A 112 -8.86 -24.84 -5.75
CA GLN A 112 -8.59 -24.47 -4.37
C GLN A 112 -7.17 -23.91 -4.22
N VAL A 113 -7.03 -22.80 -3.50
CA VAL A 113 -5.74 -22.17 -3.22
C VAL A 113 -5.54 -22.07 -1.72
N GLY A 114 -4.42 -22.63 -1.22
CA GLY A 114 -3.98 -22.48 0.16
C GLY A 114 -3.05 -21.26 0.30
N ILE A 115 -3.17 -20.55 1.41
CA ILE A 115 -2.31 -19.38 1.71
C ILE A 115 -1.77 -19.52 3.12
N ILE A 116 -0.45 -19.43 3.29
CA ILE A 116 0.22 -19.51 4.59
C ILE A 116 0.56 -18.09 5.05
N GLY A 117 -0.13 -17.62 6.07
CA GLY A 117 -0.01 -16.30 6.67
C GLY A 117 -1.15 -15.36 6.28
N SER A 118 -1.77 -14.75 7.29
CA SER A 118 -2.91 -13.82 7.19
C SER A 118 -2.50 -12.34 7.30
N GLY A 119 -1.24 -12.01 6.99
CA GLY A 119 -0.80 -10.62 6.91
C GLY A 119 -1.41 -9.88 5.71
N PRO A 120 -1.08 -8.59 5.51
CA PRO A 120 -1.67 -7.78 4.44
C PRO A 120 -1.54 -8.43 3.06
N SER A 121 -0.43 -9.09 2.77
CA SER A 121 -0.22 -9.78 1.50
C SER A 121 -1.09 -11.03 1.36
N GLY A 122 -1.13 -11.90 2.39
CA GLY A 122 -1.90 -13.14 2.34
C GLY A 122 -3.40 -12.88 2.21
N LEU A 123 -3.94 -11.95 3.01
CA LEU A 123 -5.35 -11.55 2.94
C LEU A 123 -5.69 -10.85 1.62
N SER A 124 -4.76 -10.06 1.05
CA SER A 124 -4.96 -9.47 -0.27
C SER A 124 -4.97 -10.51 -1.38
N CYS A 125 -4.05 -11.49 -1.36
CA CYS A 125 -4.08 -12.63 -2.27
C CYS A 125 -5.41 -13.39 -2.17
N ALA A 126 -5.84 -13.65 -0.93
CA ALA A 126 -7.09 -14.33 -0.66
C ALA A 126 -8.29 -13.60 -1.28
N TYR A 127 -8.38 -12.30 -1.04
CA TYR A 127 -9.44 -11.46 -1.62
C TYR A 127 -9.43 -11.49 -3.16
N PHE A 128 -8.26 -11.24 -3.77
CA PHE A 128 -8.17 -11.18 -5.24
C PHE A 128 -8.50 -12.53 -5.89
N LEU A 129 -8.14 -13.64 -5.28
CA LEU A 129 -8.49 -14.96 -5.79
C LEU A 129 -9.96 -15.29 -5.55
N ALA A 130 -10.50 -14.98 -4.36
CA ALA A 130 -11.89 -15.26 -4.01
C ALA A 130 -12.88 -14.53 -4.92
N ILE A 131 -12.68 -13.22 -5.18
CA ILE A 131 -13.55 -12.47 -6.11
C ILE A 131 -13.50 -13.01 -7.56
N HIS A 132 -12.44 -13.76 -7.93
CA HIS A 132 -12.34 -14.45 -9.22
C HIS A 132 -12.85 -15.90 -9.16
N GLY A 133 -13.56 -16.29 -8.09
CA GLY A 133 -14.27 -17.57 -7.98
C GLY A 133 -13.45 -18.75 -7.47
N TYR A 134 -12.20 -18.54 -7.05
CA TYR A 134 -11.39 -19.57 -6.41
C TYR A 134 -11.86 -19.84 -4.99
N LYS A 135 -11.82 -21.10 -4.55
CA LYS A 135 -11.95 -21.45 -3.14
C LYS A 135 -10.62 -21.18 -2.44
N VAL A 136 -10.63 -20.36 -1.40
CA VAL A 136 -9.40 -19.89 -0.74
C VAL A 136 -9.45 -20.19 0.75
N VAL A 137 -8.36 -20.81 1.26
CA VAL A 137 -8.17 -21.06 2.69
C VAL A 137 -6.85 -20.41 3.13
N VAL A 138 -6.92 -19.56 4.16
CA VAL A 138 -5.77 -18.87 4.76
C VAL A 138 -5.43 -19.53 6.09
N PHE A 139 -4.18 -19.95 6.27
CA PHE A 139 -3.67 -20.57 7.50
C PHE A 139 -2.85 -19.55 8.30
N GLU A 140 -3.29 -19.26 9.54
CA GLU A 140 -2.66 -18.31 10.44
C GLU A 140 -2.17 -18.99 11.72
N LYS A 141 -0.90 -18.74 12.09
CA LYS A 141 -0.29 -19.32 13.29
C LYS A 141 -0.82 -18.76 14.61
N HIS A 142 -1.25 -17.50 14.62
CA HIS A 142 -1.81 -16.83 15.80
C HIS A 142 -3.32 -17.06 15.92
N ASN A 143 -3.88 -16.65 17.04
CA ASN A 143 -5.33 -16.73 17.32
C ASN A 143 -6.14 -15.63 16.62
N LYS A 144 -5.46 -14.64 16.00
CA LYS A 144 -6.08 -13.54 15.25
C LYS A 144 -5.41 -13.39 13.89
N ALA A 145 -6.22 -13.19 12.87
CA ALA A 145 -5.73 -12.82 11.54
C ALA A 145 -5.31 -11.35 11.48
N GLY A 146 -4.48 -11.00 10.50
CA GLY A 146 -4.09 -9.64 10.17
C GLY A 146 -2.58 -9.40 10.16
N GLY A 147 -1.78 -10.27 10.80
CA GLY A 147 -0.33 -10.09 10.86
C GLY A 147 0.06 -8.70 11.34
N LEU A 148 0.98 -8.02 10.65
CA LEU A 148 1.46 -6.68 11.06
C LEU A 148 0.37 -5.60 11.11
N LEU A 149 -0.76 -5.76 10.43
CA LEU A 149 -1.89 -4.81 10.53
C LEU A 149 -2.45 -4.73 11.95
N VAL A 150 -2.43 -5.82 12.68
CA VAL A 150 -2.94 -5.90 14.06
C VAL A 150 -1.84 -6.07 15.10
N GLU A 151 -0.71 -6.70 14.72
CA GLU A 151 0.41 -6.95 15.63
C GLU A 151 1.36 -5.75 15.75
N GLY A 152 1.64 -5.09 14.60
CA GLY A 152 2.64 -4.02 14.48
C GLY A 152 2.05 -2.63 14.58
N ILE A 153 0.96 -2.35 13.86
CA ILE A 153 0.38 -1.00 13.79
C ILE A 153 -0.46 -0.72 15.04
N PRO A 154 -0.17 0.35 15.81
CA PRO A 154 -0.95 0.70 17.00
C PRO A 154 -2.39 1.11 16.69
N ALA A 155 -3.32 0.88 17.64
CA ALA A 155 -4.74 1.17 17.47
C ALA A 155 -5.04 2.65 17.19
N PHE A 156 -4.26 3.58 17.70
CA PHE A 156 -4.42 5.02 17.45
C PHE A 156 -4.07 5.43 16.00
N ARG A 157 -3.38 4.57 15.24
CA ARG A 157 -3.12 4.76 13.80
C ARG A 157 -4.07 3.94 12.95
N TYR A 158 -4.46 2.76 13.45
CA TYR A 158 -5.38 1.85 12.76
C TYR A 158 -6.31 1.19 13.77
N PRO A 159 -7.49 1.80 14.00
CA PRO A 159 -8.49 1.26 14.92
C PRO A 159 -8.88 -0.18 14.59
N ARG A 160 -9.03 -1.00 15.60
CA ARG A 160 -9.31 -2.42 15.42
C ARG A 160 -10.66 -2.66 14.77
N GLU A 161 -11.66 -1.83 15.08
CA GLU A 161 -13.00 -1.86 14.45
C GLU A 161 -12.94 -1.55 12.94
N VAL A 162 -11.98 -0.76 12.47
CA VAL A 162 -11.77 -0.51 11.04
C VAL A 162 -11.16 -1.75 10.38
N PHE A 163 -10.15 -2.35 11.01
CA PHE A 163 -9.58 -3.60 10.52
C PHE A 163 -10.62 -4.72 10.45
N GLU A 164 -11.46 -4.88 11.47
CA GLU A 164 -12.51 -5.91 11.48
C GLU A 164 -13.51 -5.72 10.32
N LYS A 165 -13.85 -4.49 9.96
CA LYS A 165 -14.68 -4.23 8.78
C LYS A 165 -14.00 -4.67 7.48
N GLU A 166 -12.70 -4.43 7.33
CA GLU A 166 -11.93 -4.85 6.15
C GLU A 166 -11.74 -6.38 6.13
N LEU A 167 -11.52 -7.00 7.28
CA LEU A 167 -11.44 -8.46 7.39
C LEU A 167 -12.77 -9.13 7.03
N ASN A 168 -13.87 -8.67 7.62
CA ASN A 168 -15.22 -9.16 7.32
C ASN A 168 -15.55 -9.03 5.82
N PHE A 169 -15.14 -7.93 5.19
CA PHE A 169 -15.33 -7.74 3.75
C PHE A 169 -14.57 -8.80 2.93
N ILE A 170 -13.38 -9.21 3.37
CA ILE A 170 -12.60 -10.28 2.74
C ILE A 170 -13.27 -11.65 2.96
N GLU A 171 -13.74 -11.93 4.18
CA GLU A 171 -14.46 -13.18 4.51
C GLU A 171 -15.78 -13.29 3.73
N GLU A 172 -16.52 -12.19 3.57
CA GLU A 172 -17.73 -12.13 2.76
C GLU A 172 -17.50 -12.38 1.26
N ALA A 173 -16.26 -12.22 0.78
CA ALA A 173 -15.88 -12.67 -0.56
C ALA A 173 -15.71 -14.20 -0.67
N GLY A 174 -15.88 -14.95 0.44
CA GLY A 174 -15.80 -16.40 0.48
C GLY A 174 -14.42 -16.93 0.92
N VAL A 175 -13.60 -16.12 1.57
CA VAL A 175 -12.31 -16.54 2.15
C VAL A 175 -12.53 -17.24 3.48
N GLU A 176 -11.98 -18.45 3.62
CA GLU A 176 -11.92 -19.17 4.89
C GLU A 176 -10.59 -18.87 5.60
N ILE A 177 -10.62 -18.59 6.91
CA ILE A 177 -9.44 -18.31 7.71
C ILE A 177 -9.33 -19.30 8.86
N VAL A 178 -8.25 -20.07 8.89
CA VAL A 178 -7.97 -21.06 9.93
C VAL A 178 -6.87 -20.51 10.84
N THR A 179 -7.23 -20.07 12.02
CA THR A 179 -6.29 -19.55 13.04
C THR A 179 -5.72 -20.67 13.91
N ASN A 180 -4.66 -20.36 14.70
CA ASN A 180 -3.92 -21.30 15.53
C ASN A 180 -3.32 -22.48 14.74
N TYR A 181 -3.01 -22.27 13.47
CA TYR A 181 -2.47 -23.28 12.58
C TYR A 181 -1.00 -22.98 12.25
N ILE A 182 -0.09 -23.57 13.02
CA ILE A 182 1.35 -23.44 12.80
C ILE A 182 1.76 -24.41 11.67
N VAL A 183 2.35 -23.88 10.61
CA VAL A 183 2.86 -24.68 9.48
C VAL A 183 4.31 -25.05 9.77
N ASP A 184 4.54 -26.33 10.04
CA ASP A 184 5.85 -26.99 10.04
C ASP A 184 6.12 -27.66 8.67
N LYS A 185 7.25 -28.34 8.52
CA LYS A 185 7.65 -29.01 7.28
C LYS A 185 6.63 -30.05 6.80
N ASN A 186 6.07 -30.85 7.71
CA ASN A 186 5.11 -31.89 7.35
C ASN A 186 3.79 -31.30 6.89
N ARG A 187 3.27 -30.30 7.63
CA ARG A 187 2.06 -29.57 7.25
C ARG A 187 2.24 -28.82 5.94
N PHE A 188 3.41 -28.23 5.70
CA PHE A 188 3.72 -27.59 4.42
C PHE A 188 3.60 -28.56 3.24
N LEU A 189 4.16 -29.78 3.37
CA LEU A 189 4.06 -30.82 2.35
C LEU A 189 2.61 -31.25 2.13
N ASN A 190 1.85 -31.49 3.21
CA ASN A 190 0.44 -31.87 3.12
C ASN A 190 -0.38 -30.78 2.40
N LEU A 191 -0.19 -29.50 2.75
CA LEU A 191 -0.86 -28.40 2.07
C LEU A 191 -0.44 -28.30 0.59
N ALA A 192 0.84 -28.55 0.28
CA ALA A 192 1.30 -28.58 -1.09
C ALA A 192 0.68 -29.75 -1.90
N GLU A 193 0.32 -30.86 -1.29
CA GLU A 193 -0.42 -31.94 -1.93
C GLU A 193 -1.91 -31.63 -2.11
N GLU A 194 -2.54 -31.08 -1.08
CA GLU A 194 -3.99 -30.85 -0.99
C GLU A 194 -4.48 -29.76 -1.96
N PHE A 195 -3.78 -28.62 -2.04
CA PHE A 195 -4.23 -27.47 -2.81
C PHE A 195 -3.72 -27.48 -4.26
N ASP A 196 -4.50 -26.90 -5.20
CA ASP A 196 -4.09 -26.71 -6.60
C ASP A 196 -2.94 -25.70 -6.74
N ALA A 197 -2.85 -24.73 -5.85
CA ALA A 197 -1.73 -23.80 -5.67
C ALA A 197 -1.57 -23.42 -4.20
N LEU A 198 -0.33 -23.15 -3.78
CA LEU A 198 0.01 -22.75 -2.40
C LEU A 198 0.80 -21.44 -2.41
N ILE A 199 0.36 -20.46 -1.63
CA ILE A 199 1.03 -19.16 -1.50
C ILE A 199 1.68 -19.05 -0.12
N VAL A 200 2.97 -18.74 -0.07
CA VAL A 200 3.71 -18.43 1.14
C VAL A 200 3.74 -16.92 1.33
N ALA A 201 3.00 -16.42 2.33
CA ALA A 201 2.82 -15.00 2.65
C ALA A 201 3.10 -14.71 4.14
N THR A 202 4.11 -15.39 4.71
CA THR A 202 4.45 -15.35 6.15
C THR A 202 5.09 -14.05 6.61
N GLY A 203 5.41 -13.14 5.68
CA GLY A 203 6.02 -11.85 5.96
C GLY A 203 7.45 -11.96 6.52
N ALA A 204 7.95 -10.85 7.08
CA ALA A 204 9.19 -10.76 7.82
C ALA A 204 8.85 -10.74 9.32
N SER A 205 8.85 -11.91 9.97
CA SER A 205 8.38 -12.07 11.36
C SER A 205 9.49 -12.38 12.36
N GLU A 206 10.74 -12.49 11.91
CA GLU A 206 11.91 -12.75 12.74
C GLU A 206 12.77 -11.49 12.83
N ALA A 207 13.05 -11.03 14.07
CA ALA A 207 13.88 -9.85 14.28
C ALA A 207 15.31 -10.07 13.75
N ASN A 208 15.88 -9.04 13.12
CA ASN A 208 17.28 -9.06 12.75
C ASN A 208 18.17 -9.10 13.99
N VAL A 209 19.20 -9.93 13.94
CA VAL A 209 20.26 -9.95 14.95
C VAL A 209 21.14 -8.72 14.74
N SER A 210 21.30 -7.90 15.77
CA SER A 210 22.07 -6.65 15.67
C SER A 210 23.57 -6.87 15.72
N GLY A 211 24.03 -7.96 16.35
CA GLY A 211 25.42 -8.21 16.68
C GLY A 211 25.96 -7.31 17.79
N ILE A 212 25.11 -6.58 18.50
CA ILE A 212 25.49 -5.74 19.63
C ILE A 212 25.80 -6.62 20.83
N GLU A 213 26.97 -6.45 21.42
CA GLU A 213 27.32 -7.15 22.66
C GLU A 213 26.26 -6.90 23.74
N GLY A 214 25.63 -7.95 24.24
CA GLY A 214 24.56 -7.87 25.23
C GLY A 214 23.16 -7.65 24.72
N GLU A 215 22.87 -7.83 23.42
CA GLU A 215 21.52 -7.74 22.85
C GLU A 215 20.51 -8.71 23.48
N ASN A 216 20.97 -9.84 24.05
CA ASN A 216 20.12 -10.81 24.74
C ASN A 216 19.97 -10.51 26.26
N THR A 217 20.42 -9.37 26.73
CA THR A 217 20.32 -8.98 28.13
C THR A 217 18.86 -8.78 28.56
N LYS A 218 18.47 -9.29 29.73
CA LYS A 218 17.11 -9.09 30.26
C LYS A 218 16.74 -7.62 30.31
N GLY A 219 15.71 -7.20 29.59
CA GLY A 219 15.27 -5.83 29.44
C GLY A 219 15.51 -5.28 28.02
N VAL A 220 16.17 -6.05 27.15
CA VAL A 220 16.26 -5.79 25.72
C VAL A 220 15.17 -6.62 25.03
N ILE A 221 14.45 -6.03 24.08
CA ILE A 221 13.35 -6.67 23.33
C ILE A 221 13.34 -6.15 21.88
N SER A 222 12.88 -6.93 20.93
CA SER A 222 12.68 -6.44 19.56
C SER A 222 11.45 -5.52 19.46
N GLY A 223 11.46 -4.61 18.47
CA GLY A 223 10.34 -3.68 18.25
C GLY A 223 9.03 -4.38 17.91
N LEU A 224 9.10 -5.42 17.06
CA LEU A 224 7.92 -6.19 16.68
C LEU A 224 7.36 -6.98 17.87
N GLU A 225 8.20 -7.62 18.67
CA GLU A 225 7.76 -8.33 19.87
C GLU A 225 7.13 -7.37 20.89
N PHE A 226 7.72 -6.17 21.06
CA PHE A 226 7.16 -5.13 21.91
C PHE A 226 5.75 -4.73 21.48
N LEU A 227 5.56 -4.38 20.21
CA LEU A 227 4.27 -3.96 19.66
C LEU A 227 3.23 -5.10 19.69
N ARG A 228 3.62 -6.31 19.32
CA ARG A 228 2.75 -7.49 19.37
C ARG A 228 2.19 -7.73 20.76
N ASN A 229 3.02 -7.71 21.78
CA ASN A 229 2.59 -7.92 23.17
C ASN A 229 1.59 -6.86 23.64
N ILE A 230 1.69 -5.64 23.15
CA ILE A 230 0.76 -4.56 23.47
C ILE A 230 -0.53 -4.65 22.64
N ASN A 231 -0.41 -4.89 21.36
CA ASN A 231 -1.53 -4.80 20.42
C ASN A 231 -2.45 -6.01 20.48
N ILE A 232 -1.92 -7.23 20.64
CA ILE A 232 -2.72 -8.47 20.65
C ILE A 232 -2.66 -9.24 21.98
N GLY A 233 -1.79 -8.85 22.87
CA GLY A 233 -1.70 -9.45 24.22
C GLY A 233 -1.26 -10.91 24.23
N ASP A 234 -0.40 -11.32 23.30
CA ASP A 234 0.03 -12.70 23.09
C ASP A 234 0.97 -13.19 24.22
N GLY A 235 0.36 -13.46 25.39
CA GLY A 235 0.94 -14.25 26.48
C GLY A 235 1.99 -13.59 27.38
N LYS A 236 2.65 -12.52 26.97
CA LYS A 236 3.62 -11.80 27.83
C LYS A 236 3.21 -10.33 27.94
N LYS A 237 2.42 -10.02 28.94
CA LYS A 237 2.06 -8.63 29.26
C LYS A 237 3.33 -7.82 29.52
N ILE A 238 3.69 -6.92 28.61
CA ILE A 238 4.77 -5.96 28.87
C ILE A 238 4.25 -4.94 29.88
N ASP A 239 4.83 -4.96 31.07
CA ASP A 239 4.56 -3.95 32.11
C ASP A 239 5.43 -2.72 31.81
N ILE A 240 4.83 -1.68 31.26
CA ILE A 240 5.46 -0.37 31.02
C ILE A 240 5.12 0.51 32.22
N LYS A 241 6.13 0.97 32.93
CA LYS A 241 5.95 1.82 34.12
C LYS A 241 5.93 3.29 33.76
N LYS A 242 5.13 4.06 34.49
CA LYS A 242 5.16 5.52 34.38
C LYS A 242 6.58 6.05 34.65
N ASN A 243 7.02 6.98 33.78
CA ASN A 243 8.37 7.55 33.79
C ASN A 243 9.51 6.54 33.48
N GLU A 244 9.20 5.34 33.01
CA GLU A 244 10.21 4.38 32.56
C GLU A 244 11.03 5.01 31.41
N ARG A 245 12.35 4.94 31.49
CA ARG A 245 13.25 5.42 30.42
C ARG A 245 13.46 4.29 29.43
N ILE A 246 12.96 4.48 28.21
CA ILE A 246 13.03 3.48 27.14
C ILE A 246 13.91 4.02 26.03
N ILE A 247 15.01 3.34 25.71
CA ILE A 247 15.81 3.64 24.50
C ILE A 247 15.28 2.78 23.37
N VAL A 248 14.87 3.43 22.27
CA VAL A 248 14.43 2.79 21.03
C VAL A 248 15.51 2.97 19.97
N ILE A 249 16.08 1.88 19.49
CA ILE A 249 17.18 1.91 18.52
C ILE A 249 16.62 1.64 17.13
N GLY A 250 16.61 2.67 16.26
CA GLY A 250 16.09 2.57 14.89
C GLY A 250 15.57 3.89 14.35
N GLY A 251 15.19 3.92 13.07
CA GLY A 251 14.68 5.12 12.39
C GLY A 251 13.57 4.82 11.37
N GLY A 252 12.93 3.64 11.47
CA GLY A 252 11.78 3.23 10.68
C GLY A 252 10.47 3.38 11.44
N TYR A 253 9.35 3.06 10.78
CA TYR A 253 7.99 3.13 11.37
C TYR A 253 7.86 2.38 12.69
N THR A 254 8.45 1.19 12.80
CA THR A 254 8.45 0.39 14.05
C THR A 254 9.04 1.18 15.22
N ALA A 255 10.12 1.95 15.00
CA ALA A 255 10.73 2.76 16.07
C ALA A 255 9.80 3.89 16.53
N PHE A 256 9.11 4.54 15.60
CA PHE A 256 8.13 5.57 15.93
C PHE A 256 6.92 4.98 16.66
N ASP A 257 6.40 3.86 16.18
CA ASP A 257 5.25 3.19 16.81
C ASP A 257 5.56 2.74 18.24
N VAL A 258 6.74 2.14 18.47
CA VAL A 258 7.23 1.79 19.82
C VAL A 258 7.32 3.02 20.71
N ALA A 259 7.92 4.11 20.23
CA ALA A 259 8.09 5.32 21.02
C ALA A 259 6.74 5.98 21.35
N ARG A 260 5.87 6.13 20.37
CA ARG A 260 4.55 6.77 20.54
C ARG A 260 3.61 5.93 21.43
N VAL A 261 3.69 4.60 21.34
CA VAL A 261 3.01 3.69 22.28
C VAL A 261 3.56 3.88 23.70
N SER A 262 4.89 3.95 23.85
CA SER A 262 5.52 4.15 25.16
C SER A 262 5.08 5.44 25.85
N VAL A 263 4.94 6.54 25.09
CA VAL A 263 4.41 7.82 25.62
C VAL A 263 2.99 7.65 26.16
N ARG A 264 2.14 6.85 25.49
CA ARG A 264 0.74 6.61 25.92
C ARG A 264 0.64 5.84 27.24
N PHE A 265 1.65 5.03 27.55
CA PHE A 265 1.80 4.39 28.86
C PHE A 265 2.49 5.28 29.91
N GLY A 266 2.83 6.52 29.56
CA GLY A 266 3.48 7.47 30.47
C GLY A 266 4.99 7.24 30.64
N ALA A 267 5.62 6.46 29.78
CA ALA A 267 7.07 6.31 29.74
C ALA A 267 7.76 7.49 29.02
N ASN A 268 9.08 7.56 29.14
CA ASN A 268 9.95 8.57 28.54
C ASN A 268 10.82 7.91 27.45
N PRO A 269 10.34 7.76 26.22
CA PRO A 269 11.09 7.16 25.13
C PRO A 269 12.14 8.13 24.57
N LEU A 270 13.32 7.58 24.28
CA LEU A 270 14.40 8.23 23.51
C LEU A 270 14.70 7.38 22.28
N VAL A 271 14.40 7.90 21.09
CA VAL A 271 14.76 7.26 19.82
C VAL A 271 16.22 7.60 19.50
N VAL A 272 17.03 6.59 19.28
CA VAL A 272 18.44 6.73 18.91
C VAL A 272 18.65 6.19 17.50
N TYR A 273 19.22 7.03 16.62
CA TYR A 273 19.44 6.69 15.23
C TYR A 273 20.87 6.96 14.78
N ARG A 274 21.43 6.04 13.98
CA ARG A 274 22.84 6.09 13.53
C ARG A 274 23.11 7.10 12.42
N ARG A 275 22.07 7.68 11.80
CA ARG A 275 22.15 8.76 10.79
C ARG A 275 21.41 10.00 11.30
N THR A 276 21.11 10.95 10.41
CA THR A 276 20.26 12.11 10.75
C THR A 276 18.80 11.88 10.43
N SER A 277 17.93 12.82 10.77
CA SER A 277 16.50 12.75 10.43
C SER A 277 16.22 12.64 8.93
N LYS A 278 17.10 13.18 8.08
CA LYS A 278 16.95 13.13 6.61
C LYS A 278 17.10 11.73 6.02
N GLU A 279 17.87 10.87 6.69
CA GLU A 279 18.09 9.48 6.25
C GLU A 279 17.15 8.50 6.93
N MET A 280 16.17 8.96 7.72
CA MET A 280 15.14 8.09 8.26
C MET A 280 14.27 7.49 7.15
N THR A 281 13.82 6.23 7.32
CA THR A 281 12.96 5.56 6.36
C THR A 281 11.48 5.84 6.60
N ALA A 282 11.11 6.31 7.79
CA ALA A 282 9.77 6.78 8.08
C ALA A 282 9.52 8.15 7.44
N HIS A 283 8.25 8.41 7.08
CA HIS A 283 7.85 9.69 6.50
C HIS A 283 8.16 10.86 7.47
N PRO A 284 8.65 12.02 7.00
CA PRO A 284 9.00 13.16 7.86
C PRO A 284 7.89 13.63 8.79
N GLY A 285 6.62 13.48 8.40
CA GLY A 285 5.46 13.78 9.23
C GLY A 285 5.39 12.95 10.53
N GLU A 286 5.89 11.71 10.51
CA GLU A 286 5.94 10.85 11.70
C GLU A 286 6.90 11.41 12.76
N LEU A 287 8.03 11.97 12.32
CA LEU A 287 8.98 12.63 13.23
C LEU A 287 8.31 13.81 13.93
N THR A 288 7.66 14.70 13.16
CA THR A 288 6.96 15.87 13.69
C THR A 288 5.86 15.48 14.69
N GLU A 289 5.06 14.45 14.37
CA GLU A 289 4.01 13.98 15.27
C GLU A 289 4.58 13.33 16.55
N ALA A 290 5.65 12.55 16.43
CA ALA A 290 6.31 11.94 17.59
C ALA A 290 6.94 13.00 18.52
N GLU A 291 7.60 14.03 17.97
CA GLU A 291 8.15 15.15 18.75
C GLU A 291 7.03 15.91 19.48
N ARG A 292 5.91 16.19 18.81
CA ARG A 292 4.71 16.80 19.42
C ARG A 292 4.15 15.95 20.56
N GLU A 293 4.23 14.62 20.46
CA GLU A 293 3.80 13.69 21.52
C GLU A 293 4.82 13.57 22.66
N GLY A 294 6.00 14.22 22.57
CA GLY A 294 7.02 14.27 23.62
C GLY A 294 8.10 13.19 23.48
N VAL A 295 8.20 12.52 22.34
CA VAL A 295 9.31 11.61 22.04
C VAL A 295 10.59 12.41 21.86
N GLN A 296 11.68 11.98 22.52
CA GLN A 296 13.00 12.56 22.34
C GLN A 296 13.80 11.82 21.27
N PHE A 297 14.71 12.54 20.59
CA PHE A 297 15.56 11.98 19.54
C PHE A 297 17.03 12.29 19.78
N LYS A 298 17.91 11.30 19.52
CA LYS A 298 19.35 11.46 19.40
C LYS A 298 19.81 10.84 18.08
N PHE A 299 20.54 11.63 17.31
CA PHE A 299 21.05 11.25 16.00
C PHE A 299 22.55 10.97 16.04
N LEU A 300 23.06 10.32 15.00
CA LEU A 300 24.48 10.02 14.81
C LEU A 300 25.07 9.19 15.98
N LEU A 301 24.29 8.25 16.50
CA LEU A 301 24.72 7.32 17.52
C LEU A 301 24.42 5.87 17.10
N GLN A 302 25.46 5.03 17.10
CA GLN A 302 25.36 3.59 16.82
C GLN A 302 25.64 2.80 18.09
N PRO A 303 24.77 1.89 18.51
CA PRO A 303 25.01 1.08 19.70
C PRO A 303 26.19 0.11 19.49
N LEU A 304 27.05 -0.01 20.52
CA LEU A 304 28.16 -0.93 20.54
C LEU A 304 27.95 -2.07 21.52
N ARG A 305 27.43 -1.75 22.72
CA ARG A 305 27.32 -2.70 23.80
C ARG A 305 26.20 -2.32 24.77
N ILE A 306 25.54 -3.33 25.32
CA ILE A 306 24.52 -3.21 26.36
C ILE A 306 24.97 -4.03 27.59
N LYS A 307 25.04 -3.40 28.75
CA LYS A 307 25.34 -4.07 30.03
C LYS A 307 24.26 -3.76 31.04
N LYS A 308 23.92 -4.74 31.89
CA LYS A 308 23.03 -4.52 33.04
C LYS A 308 23.84 -4.29 34.30
N ILE A 309 23.66 -3.12 34.92
CA ILE A 309 24.32 -2.69 36.14
C ILE A 309 23.24 -2.14 37.07
N ASN A 310 23.14 -2.64 38.31
CA ASN A 310 22.20 -2.18 39.34
C ASN A 310 20.74 -2.04 38.81
N ASN A 311 20.26 -3.07 38.12
CA ASN A 311 18.93 -3.12 37.49
C ASN A 311 18.66 -2.12 36.35
N LYS A 312 19.64 -1.32 35.94
CA LYS A 312 19.55 -0.45 34.77
C LYS A 312 20.38 -1.02 33.63
N LEU A 313 19.97 -0.66 32.43
CA LEU A 313 20.71 -0.97 31.20
C LEU A 313 21.61 0.23 30.85
N HIS A 314 22.90 -0.04 30.75
CA HIS A 314 23.92 0.87 30.29
C HIS A 314 24.22 0.58 28.83
N VAL A 315 23.90 1.50 27.96
CA VAL A 315 24.09 1.35 26.50
C VAL A 315 25.20 2.27 26.06
N LEU A 316 26.29 1.67 25.58
CA LEU A 316 27.42 2.40 25.02
C LEU A 316 27.21 2.61 23.53
N PHE A 317 27.31 3.85 23.10
CA PHE A 317 27.15 4.25 21.69
C PHE A 317 28.47 4.82 21.15
N GLN A 318 28.76 4.49 19.89
CA GLN A 318 29.73 5.13 19.02
C GLN A 318 29.11 6.38 18.39
N LYS A 319 29.77 7.54 18.49
CA LYS A 319 29.37 8.72 17.73
C LYS A 319 29.71 8.52 16.26
N MET A 320 28.78 8.92 15.39
CA MET A 320 28.88 8.76 13.93
C MET A 320 28.96 10.12 13.26
N LYS A 321 29.42 10.13 12.02
CA LYS A 321 29.27 11.21 11.04
C LYS A 321 28.75 10.63 9.72
N LEU A 322 28.16 11.48 8.88
CA LEU A 322 27.71 11.06 7.57
C LEU A 322 28.92 11.01 6.61
N GLY A 323 29.02 9.91 5.89
CA GLY A 323 29.99 9.66 4.81
C GLY A 323 29.30 9.70 3.42
N PRO A 324 29.93 9.11 2.39
CA PRO A 324 29.35 8.98 1.06
C PRO A 324 28.00 8.23 1.08
N VAL A 325 27.22 8.43 0.02
CA VAL A 325 25.95 7.72 -0.18
C VAL A 325 26.24 6.22 -0.39
N ASP A 326 25.47 5.36 0.27
CA ASP A 326 25.53 3.90 0.11
C ASP A 326 24.58 3.39 -0.99
N GLU A 327 24.57 2.10 -1.24
CA GLU A 327 23.69 1.44 -2.24
C GLU A 327 22.20 1.70 -2.02
N SER A 328 21.79 2.02 -0.81
CA SER A 328 20.40 2.40 -0.48
C SER A 328 20.07 3.86 -0.82
N GLY A 329 20.97 4.61 -1.44
CA GLY A 329 20.78 6.02 -1.76
C GLY A 329 20.88 6.97 -0.54
N ARG A 330 21.33 6.48 0.64
CA ARG A 330 21.43 7.26 1.88
C ARG A 330 22.88 7.43 2.32
N ALA A 331 23.17 8.54 2.98
CA ALA A 331 24.52 8.80 3.51
C ALA A 331 24.93 7.69 4.52
N LYS A 332 26.10 7.05 4.28
CA LYS A 332 26.62 5.97 5.11
C LYS A 332 27.07 6.52 6.47
N PRO A 333 26.65 5.91 7.61
CA PRO A 333 27.18 6.30 8.91
C PRO A 333 28.63 5.81 9.06
N VAL A 334 29.53 6.73 9.41
CA VAL A 334 30.97 6.47 9.61
C VAL A 334 31.32 6.78 11.06
N PRO A 335 32.00 5.88 11.80
CA PRO A 335 32.36 6.12 13.19
C PRO A 335 33.37 7.28 13.32
N VAL A 336 33.18 8.12 14.35
CA VAL A 336 34.14 9.14 14.76
C VAL A 336 35.08 8.51 15.79
N LYS A 337 36.35 8.39 15.45
CA LYS A 337 37.34 7.69 16.27
C LYS A 337 37.34 8.20 17.70
N ASP A 338 37.41 7.30 18.66
CA ASP A 338 37.54 7.52 20.12
C ASP A 338 36.41 8.39 20.74
N GLN A 339 35.28 8.55 20.05
CA GLN A 339 34.12 9.27 20.57
C GLN A 339 32.96 8.31 20.88
N VAL A 340 32.76 8.07 22.15
CA VAL A 340 31.65 7.24 22.66
C VAL A 340 30.78 8.03 23.63
N GLU A 341 29.52 7.58 23.78
CA GLU A 341 28.56 8.14 24.72
C GLU A 341 27.82 7.01 25.43
N GLU A 342 27.69 7.07 26.73
CA GLU A 342 26.90 6.11 27.49
C GLU A 342 25.56 6.71 27.88
N LEU A 343 24.47 5.94 27.64
CA LEU A 343 23.13 6.28 28.06
C LEU A 343 22.57 5.19 28.97
N ILE A 344 21.87 5.61 30.04
CA ILE A 344 21.29 4.70 31.05
C ILE A 344 19.76 4.70 30.88
N CYS A 345 19.16 3.50 30.90
CA CYS A 345 17.71 3.33 30.74
C CYS A 345 17.19 2.11 31.52
N ASP A 346 15.90 1.93 31.50
CA ASP A 346 15.22 0.78 32.12
C ASP A 346 15.00 -0.34 31.11
N ARG A 347 14.76 0.01 29.82
CA ARG A 347 14.48 -0.90 28.72
C ARG A 347 15.14 -0.42 27.43
N VAL A 348 15.55 -1.38 26.61
CA VAL A 348 16.02 -1.15 25.24
C VAL A 348 15.09 -1.88 24.28
N VAL A 349 14.63 -1.18 23.24
CA VAL A 349 13.85 -1.77 22.17
C VAL A 349 14.63 -1.65 20.85
N LEU A 350 14.93 -2.80 20.23
CA LEU A 350 15.66 -2.88 18.97
C LEU A 350 14.67 -2.86 17.78
N ALA A 351 14.57 -1.74 17.10
CA ALA A 351 13.71 -1.54 15.92
C ALA A 351 14.56 -1.41 14.63
N ILE A 352 15.41 -2.42 14.40
CA ILE A 352 16.42 -2.45 13.33
C ILE A 352 16.01 -3.26 12.09
N GLY A 353 14.72 -3.58 12.00
CA GLY A 353 14.11 -4.36 10.93
C GLY A 353 13.99 -5.84 11.26
N ASP A 354 13.27 -6.54 10.40
CA ASP A 354 12.92 -7.95 10.52
C ASP A 354 13.26 -8.68 9.22
N LYS A 355 13.30 -10.02 9.23
CA LYS A 355 13.57 -10.88 8.08
C LYS A 355 12.54 -12.00 7.97
N PRO A 356 12.34 -12.57 6.77
CA PRO A 356 11.50 -13.74 6.60
C PRO A 356 12.08 -14.96 7.32
N ASN A 357 11.18 -15.80 7.84
CA ASN A 357 11.51 -17.12 8.34
C ASN A 357 10.78 -18.17 7.49
N LEU A 358 11.54 -18.90 6.67
CA LEU A 358 11.04 -19.92 5.74
C LEU A 358 11.57 -21.33 6.08
N PHE A 359 11.97 -21.59 7.32
CA PHE A 359 12.55 -22.87 7.74
C PHE A 359 11.66 -24.09 7.44
N PHE A 360 10.34 -23.89 7.44
CA PHE A 360 9.36 -24.94 7.18
C PHE A 360 9.32 -25.41 5.72
N VAL A 361 9.87 -24.61 4.79
CA VAL A 361 9.94 -24.97 3.35
C VAL A 361 11.02 -26.05 3.11
N GLY A 362 12.10 -26.05 3.89
CA GLY A 362 13.24 -26.95 3.76
C GLY A 362 14.57 -26.20 3.82
N GLU A 363 15.67 -26.93 3.63
CA GLU A 363 17.02 -26.35 3.72
C GLU A 363 17.45 -25.65 2.42
N ARG A 364 16.94 -26.11 1.27
CA ARG A 364 17.25 -25.55 -0.05
C ARG A 364 16.00 -24.99 -0.69
N PHE A 365 16.00 -23.70 -0.94
CA PHE A 365 14.98 -23.01 -1.72
C PHE A 365 15.58 -21.82 -2.45
N GLN A 366 14.90 -21.36 -3.52
CA GLN A 366 15.26 -20.17 -4.27
C GLN A 366 14.05 -19.24 -4.38
N LEU A 367 14.29 -17.96 -4.15
CA LEU A 367 13.27 -16.92 -4.26
C LEU A 367 13.33 -16.32 -5.66
N GLU A 368 12.36 -16.66 -6.50
CA GLU A 368 12.19 -16.13 -7.86
C GLU A 368 10.77 -15.54 -8.00
N PHE A 369 10.54 -14.41 -7.34
CA PHE A 369 9.21 -13.81 -7.29
C PHE A 369 8.50 -13.82 -8.67
N PRO A 370 7.24 -14.26 -8.77
CA PRO A 370 6.35 -14.70 -7.67
C PRO A 370 6.43 -16.19 -7.32
N ARG A 371 7.47 -16.91 -7.71
CA ARG A 371 7.68 -18.34 -7.44
C ARG A 371 8.59 -18.56 -6.24
N LEU A 372 8.30 -19.64 -5.51
CA LEU A 372 9.21 -20.25 -4.54
C LEU A 372 9.64 -21.61 -5.06
N LEU A 373 10.89 -21.70 -5.51
CA LEU A 373 11.44 -22.94 -6.02
C LEU A 373 11.97 -23.79 -4.87
N CYS A 374 11.50 -25.01 -4.78
CA CYS A 374 11.87 -25.98 -3.75
C CYS A 374 12.51 -27.22 -4.41
N PRO A 375 13.83 -27.21 -4.67
CA PRO A 375 14.50 -28.30 -5.40
C PRO A 375 14.42 -29.68 -4.75
N ASP A 376 14.18 -29.70 -3.43
CA ASP A 376 14.03 -30.96 -2.67
C ASP A 376 12.64 -31.59 -2.79
N LEU A 377 11.68 -30.87 -3.40
CA LEU A 377 10.33 -31.37 -3.66
C LEU A 377 10.22 -31.94 -5.07
N PRO A 378 9.31 -32.94 -5.28
CA PRO A 378 8.89 -33.33 -6.60
C PRO A 378 8.46 -32.13 -7.45
N GLN A 379 8.81 -32.12 -8.73
CA GLN A 379 8.60 -30.97 -9.61
C GLN A 379 7.12 -30.53 -9.68
N ASN A 380 6.19 -31.48 -9.67
CA ASN A 380 4.75 -31.18 -9.66
C ASN A 380 4.30 -30.45 -8.40
N LEU A 381 4.95 -30.61 -7.25
CA LEU A 381 4.68 -29.86 -6.03
C LEU A 381 5.41 -28.52 -6.04
N SER A 382 6.70 -28.50 -6.41
CA SER A 382 7.48 -27.26 -6.48
C SER A 382 6.86 -26.22 -7.42
N ASN A 383 6.32 -26.66 -8.56
CA ASN A 383 5.73 -25.76 -9.57
C ASN A 383 4.46 -25.02 -9.13
N LYS A 384 3.81 -25.41 -8.05
CA LYS A 384 2.57 -24.78 -7.57
C LYS A 384 2.76 -23.91 -6.33
N ILE A 385 4.03 -23.69 -5.91
CA ILE A 385 4.34 -22.86 -4.74
C ILE A 385 4.70 -21.45 -5.18
N PHE A 386 4.07 -20.47 -4.55
CA PHE A 386 4.22 -19.06 -4.84
C PHE A 386 4.63 -18.28 -3.58
N LEU A 387 5.20 -17.09 -3.79
CA LEU A 387 5.58 -16.15 -2.74
C LEU A 387 4.76 -14.88 -2.84
N SER A 388 4.51 -14.23 -1.70
CA SER A 388 3.92 -12.89 -1.69
C SER A 388 4.34 -12.05 -0.47
N GLY A 389 4.37 -10.74 -0.65
CA GLY A 389 4.74 -9.79 0.39
C GLY A 389 6.19 -9.90 0.85
N ASP A 390 6.44 -9.55 2.13
CA ASP A 390 7.79 -9.52 2.68
C ASP A 390 8.45 -10.92 2.79
N ALA A 391 7.70 -12.01 2.61
CA ALA A 391 8.27 -13.34 2.46
C ALA A 391 9.18 -13.45 1.21
N ALA A 392 8.98 -12.59 0.21
CA ALA A 392 9.79 -12.49 -1.00
C ALA A 392 11.02 -11.57 -0.85
N MET A 393 11.33 -11.06 0.36
CA MET A 393 12.51 -10.24 0.63
C MET A 393 13.78 -10.93 0.14
N GLY A 394 14.59 -10.18 -0.62
CA GLY A 394 15.78 -10.71 -1.28
C GLY A 394 15.57 -11.05 -2.76
N SER A 395 14.33 -11.24 -3.23
CA SER A 395 13.98 -11.40 -4.65
C SER A 395 13.20 -10.21 -5.22
N VAL A 396 12.72 -9.31 -4.37
CA VAL A 396 12.05 -8.06 -4.76
C VAL A 396 12.57 -6.89 -3.92
N GLU A 397 12.55 -5.69 -4.52
CA GLU A 397 12.93 -4.44 -3.86
C GLU A 397 11.73 -3.80 -3.14
N ASN A 398 12.05 -2.85 -2.25
CA ASN A 398 11.08 -1.99 -1.55
C ASN A 398 9.98 -2.75 -0.78
N VAL A 399 10.33 -3.86 -0.13
CA VAL A 399 9.47 -4.58 0.82
C VAL A 399 9.38 -3.85 2.17
N GLY A 400 8.49 -4.32 3.07
CA GLY A 400 8.32 -3.74 4.42
C GLY A 400 7.23 -2.65 4.50
N MET A 401 6.41 -2.50 3.45
CA MET A 401 5.27 -1.58 3.44
C MET A 401 3.98 -2.32 3.08
N VAL A 402 2.88 -2.03 3.80
CA VAL A 402 1.57 -2.67 3.56
C VAL A 402 1.10 -2.47 2.11
N VAL A 403 1.16 -1.24 1.60
CA VAL A 403 0.73 -0.93 0.24
C VAL A 403 1.55 -1.65 -0.83
N ARG A 404 2.85 -1.91 -0.58
CA ARG A 404 3.69 -2.71 -1.47
C ARG A 404 3.31 -4.19 -1.38
N SER A 405 3.04 -4.70 -0.18
CA SER A 405 2.56 -6.07 0.01
C SER A 405 1.24 -6.35 -0.72
N ILE A 406 0.34 -5.35 -0.80
CA ILE A 406 -0.90 -5.42 -1.59
C ILE A 406 -0.57 -5.52 -3.09
N GLY A 407 0.37 -4.70 -3.59
CA GLY A 407 0.79 -4.75 -4.99
C GLY A 407 1.42 -6.09 -5.37
N LEU A 408 2.29 -6.63 -4.53
CA LEU A 408 2.88 -7.96 -4.72
C LEU A 408 1.80 -9.06 -4.69
N ALA A 409 0.77 -8.90 -3.85
CA ALA A 409 -0.35 -9.83 -3.79
C ALA A 409 -1.16 -9.85 -5.10
N GLN A 410 -1.35 -8.71 -5.77
CA GLN A 410 -1.98 -8.68 -7.10
C GLN A 410 -1.14 -9.46 -8.13
N GLU A 411 0.18 -9.23 -8.13
CA GLU A 411 1.10 -9.91 -9.04
C GLU A 411 1.11 -11.42 -8.80
N THR A 412 1.19 -11.84 -7.53
CA THR A 412 1.14 -13.26 -7.14
C THR A 412 -0.21 -13.89 -7.51
N SER A 413 -1.32 -13.23 -7.20
CA SER A 413 -2.67 -13.74 -7.53
C SER A 413 -2.85 -13.89 -9.04
N THR A 414 -2.35 -12.94 -9.83
CA THR A 414 -2.36 -13.02 -11.29
C THR A 414 -1.53 -14.21 -11.79
N ALA A 415 -0.33 -14.42 -11.24
CA ALA A 415 0.51 -15.56 -11.59
C ALA A 415 -0.13 -16.90 -11.22
N VAL A 416 -0.80 -17.00 -10.07
CA VAL A 416 -1.57 -18.20 -9.68
C VAL A 416 -2.71 -18.46 -10.65
N ARG A 417 -3.48 -17.45 -11.02
CA ARG A 417 -4.60 -17.57 -11.98
C ARG A 417 -4.13 -18.04 -13.35
N VAL A 418 -3.03 -17.48 -13.85
CA VAL A 418 -2.40 -17.95 -15.11
C VAL A 418 -1.92 -19.39 -14.98
N TYR A 419 -1.29 -19.76 -13.86
CA TYR A 419 -0.87 -21.13 -13.60
C TYR A 419 -2.03 -22.12 -13.59
N LEU A 420 -3.18 -21.71 -13.06
CA LEU A 420 -4.41 -22.52 -12.99
C LEU A 420 -5.22 -22.51 -14.29
N GLY A 421 -4.71 -21.88 -15.35
CA GLY A 421 -5.23 -21.99 -16.72
C GLY A 421 -6.03 -20.78 -17.22
N GLU A 422 -6.06 -19.65 -16.49
CA GLU A 422 -6.67 -18.45 -17.02
C GLU A 422 -5.78 -17.79 -18.09
N ASN A 423 -6.41 -17.32 -19.16
CA ASN A 423 -5.75 -16.50 -20.18
C ASN A 423 -5.94 -15.02 -19.82
N ILE A 424 -4.92 -14.41 -19.21
CA ILE A 424 -4.95 -13.02 -18.79
C ILE A 424 -4.08 -12.20 -19.75
N SER A 425 -4.72 -11.32 -20.52
CA SER A 425 -4.00 -10.37 -21.36
C SER A 425 -3.48 -9.19 -20.52
N ASN A 426 -2.18 -8.97 -20.53
CA ASN A 426 -1.57 -7.81 -19.88
C ASN A 426 -1.59 -6.61 -20.82
N PHE A 427 -2.61 -5.77 -20.73
CA PHE A 427 -2.58 -4.46 -21.36
C PHE A 427 -1.83 -3.47 -20.44
N ASN A 428 -0.71 -2.95 -20.90
CA ASN A 428 0.08 -1.99 -20.12
C ASN A 428 0.20 -0.67 -20.88
N ILE A 429 -0.47 0.38 -20.37
CA ILE A 429 -0.26 1.74 -20.86
C ILE A 429 1.11 2.19 -20.35
N LYS A 430 2.07 2.40 -21.26
CA LYS A 430 3.46 2.76 -20.92
C LYS A 430 3.69 4.26 -20.75
N ASN A 431 2.85 5.09 -21.38
CA ASN A 431 3.06 6.54 -21.40
C ASN A 431 2.50 7.21 -20.13
N ILE A 432 3.29 8.07 -19.50
CA ILE A 432 2.90 8.84 -18.32
C ILE A 432 2.62 10.29 -18.75
N ALA A 433 1.57 10.89 -18.19
CA ALA A 433 1.28 12.31 -18.34
C ALA A 433 2.09 13.12 -17.31
N TYR A 434 3.21 13.66 -17.71
CA TYR A 434 4.05 14.51 -16.86
C TYR A 434 3.46 15.92 -16.71
N TYR A 435 3.93 16.66 -15.70
CA TYR A 435 3.52 18.04 -15.46
C TYR A 435 3.75 18.95 -16.69
N SER A 436 4.82 18.77 -17.44
CA SER A 436 5.14 19.50 -18.67
C SER A 436 4.12 19.29 -19.80
N ASP A 437 3.36 18.20 -19.76
CA ASP A 437 2.36 17.87 -20.78
C ASP A 437 0.99 18.52 -20.51
N LEU A 438 0.80 19.09 -19.29
CA LEU A 438 -0.46 19.64 -18.85
C LEU A 438 -0.59 21.12 -19.24
N ASN A 439 -1.80 21.54 -19.59
CA ASN A 439 -2.12 22.96 -19.70
C ASN A 439 -2.57 23.51 -18.33
N THR A 440 -1.58 23.91 -17.51
CA THR A 440 -1.83 24.35 -16.13
C THR A 440 -2.58 25.68 -16.01
N LYS A 441 -2.67 26.46 -17.09
CA LYS A 441 -3.45 27.73 -17.12
C LYS A 441 -4.96 27.52 -16.96
N TYR A 442 -5.42 26.28 -17.14
CA TYR A 442 -6.81 25.87 -16.94
C TYR A 442 -7.18 25.76 -15.45
N PHE A 443 -6.21 25.53 -14.58
CA PHE A 443 -6.45 25.21 -13.17
C PHE A 443 -6.19 26.40 -12.26
N GLU A 444 -7.00 26.50 -11.20
CA GLU A 444 -6.82 27.49 -10.16
C GLU A 444 -5.94 26.98 -9.02
N HIS A 445 -5.20 27.89 -8.40
CA HIS A 445 -4.45 27.61 -7.16
C HIS A 445 -5.42 27.51 -5.99
N THR A 446 -5.34 26.40 -5.26
CA THR A 446 -6.17 26.13 -4.08
C THR A 446 -5.35 25.49 -2.97
N SER A 447 -5.65 25.84 -1.73
CA SER A 447 -4.96 25.30 -0.56
C SER A 447 -5.21 23.80 -0.38
N ARG A 448 -4.20 23.12 0.11
CA ARG A 448 -4.32 21.74 0.56
C ARG A 448 -5.17 21.66 1.84
N LEU A 449 -5.81 20.51 2.04
CA LEU A 449 -6.51 20.16 3.27
C LEU A 449 -5.57 20.22 4.49
N ILE A 450 -6.10 20.76 5.59
CA ILE A 450 -5.52 20.57 6.92
C ILE A 450 -6.39 19.57 7.66
N GLU A 451 -5.87 18.34 7.83
CA GLU A 451 -6.60 17.28 8.54
C GLU A 451 -6.82 17.66 10.01
N LYS A 452 -8.02 17.44 10.50
CA LYS A 452 -8.33 17.59 11.92
C LYS A 452 -7.71 16.45 12.69
N THR A 453 -7.01 16.76 13.76
CA THR A 453 -6.34 15.76 14.60
C THR A 453 -6.74 15.93 16.05
N LEU A 454 -6.78 14.81 16.77
CA LEU A 454 -6.96 14.79 18.21
C LEU A 454 -5.89 15.66 18.88
N PRO A 455 -6.25 16.65 19.72
CA PRO A 455 -5.29 17.48 20.44
C PRO A 455 -4.29 16.66 21.26
N PHE A 456 -3.07 17.14 21.34
CA PHE A 456 -1.96 16.39 21.95
C PHE A 456 -2.22 16.00 23.42
N ASP A 457 -2.80 16.89 24.20
CA ASP A 457 -3.18 16.64 25.59
C ASP A 457 -4.16 15.49 25.76
N LYS A 458 -5.02 15.27 24.76
CA LYS A 458 -5.98 14.17 24.70
C LYS A 458 -5.39 12.85 24.21
N ARG A 459 -4.21 12.85 23.59
CA ARG A 459 -3.54 11.62 23.09
C ARG A 459 -2.84 10.83 24.20
N LYS A 460 -2.55 11.47 25.35
CA LYS A 460 -1.93 10.81 26.51
C LYS A 460 -2.92 9.85 27.16
N ASN A 461 -2.42 8.66 27.50
CA ASN A 461 -3.18 7.60 28.19
C ASN A 461 -4.40 7.09 27.42
N ASN A 462 -4.50 7.32 26.10
CA ASN A 462 -5.52 6.73 25.27
C ASN A 462 -4.95 6.22 23.92
N PHE A 463 -5.71 5.37 23.26
CA PHE A 463 -5.39 4.79 21.97
C PHE A 463 -6.45 5.15 20.91
N ASP A 464 -7.21 6.21 21.14
CA ASP A 464 -8.19 6.73 20.19
C ASP A 464 -7.51 7.16 18.90
N GLU A 465 -8.22 7.06 17.79
CA GLU A 465 -7.72 7.47 16.49
C GLU A 465 -7.33 8.94 16.48
N ILE A 466 -6.14 9.25 15.92
CA ILE A 466 -5.58 10.60 15.97
C ILE A 466 -6.19 11.51 14.91
N VAL A 467 -6.41 11.00 13.70
CA VAL A 467 -6.89 11.80 12.56
C VAL A 467 -8.37 11.54 12.33
N GLU A 468 -9.16 12.57 12.14
CA GLU A 468 -10.59 12.44 11.83
C GLU A 468 -10.81 12.21 10.32
N THR A 469 -11.85 11.45 9.96
CA THR A 469 -12.29 11.33 8.56
C THR A 469 -12.95 12.64 8.14
N ILE A 470 -12.65 13.08 6.92
CA ILE A 470 -13.17 14.36 6.39
C ILE A 470 -14.66 14.25 6.02
N GLU A 471 -15.36 15.37 6.09
CA GLU A 471 -16.76 15.49 5.70
C GLU A 471 -16.96 15.42 4.18
N GLU A 472 -18.14 15.02 3.74
CA GLU A 472 -18.50 14.80 2.33
C GLU A 472 -18.23 16.03 1.45
N GLU A 473 -18.69 17.21 1.85
CA GLU A 473 -18.51 18.44 1.07
C GLU A 473 -17.04 18.80 0.89
N LEU A 474 -16.24 18.58 1.93
CA LEU A 474 -14.81 18.80 1.89
C LEU A 474 -14.13 17.77 1.00
N ALA A 475 -14.57 16.49 1.03
CA ALA A 475 -14.05 15.45 0.15
C ALA A 475 -14.28 15.79 -1.32
N VAL A 476 -15.50 16.22 -1.69
CA VAL A 476 -15.83 16.65 -3.05
C VAL A 476 -14.95 17.83 -3.49
N SER A 477 -14.80 18.84 -2.64
CA SER A 477 -13.96 20.01 -2.91
C SER A 477 -12.48 19.62 -3.11
N MET A 478 -11.93 18.78 -2.22
CA MET A 478 -10.52 18.35 -2.30
C MET A 478 -10.26 17.41 -3.49
N ALA A 479 -11.20 16.54 -3.84
CA ALA A 479 -11.11 15.71 -5.05
C ALA A 479 -11.10 16.59 -6.33
N GLY A 480 -11.84 17.71 -6.33
CA GLY A 480 -11.87 18.68 -7.43
C GLY A 480 -10.51 19.36 -7.69
N ARG A 481 -9.58 19.33 -6.73
CA ARG A 481 -8.21 19.79 -6.95
C ARG A 481 -7.42 18.91 -7.95
N CYS A 482 -7.85 17.69 -8.22
CA CYS A 482 -7.14 16.78 -9.09
C CYS A 482 -7.06 17.31 -10.53
N PHE A 483 -5.88 17.18 -11.16
CA PHE A 483 -5.71 17.49 -12.58
C PHE A 483 -6.27 16.39 -13.50
N PHE A 484 -6.55 15.19 -12.97
CA PHE A 484 -6.94 14.02 -13.76
C PHE A 484 -5.99 13.75 -14.93
N CYS A 485 -4.68 13.77 -14.65
CA CYS A 485 -3.61 13.66 -15.64
C CYS A 485 -3.76 12.41 -16.51
N GLY A 486 -3.75 12.56 -17.83
CA GLY A 486 -3.86 11.45 -18.77
C GLY A 486 -5.27 10.85 -18.91
N ILE A 487 -6.27 11.34 -18.17
CA ILE A 487 -7.63 10.79 -18.16
C ILE A 487 -8.64 11.78 -18.73
N CYS A 488 -9.52 11.31 -19.59
CA CYS A 488 -10.64 12.09 -20.11
C CYS A 488 -11.78 12.10 -19.07
N ILE A 489 -12.15 13.28 -18.60
CA ILE A 489 -13.31 13.52 -17.73
C ILE A 489 -14.45 14.25 -18.45
N GLN A 490 -14.49 14.18 -19.76
CA GLN A 490 -15.56 14.72 -20.61
C GLN A 490 -15.81 16.24 -20.42
N CYS A 491 -14.74 17.01 -20.24
CA CYS A 491 -14.83 18.47 -20.03
C CYS A 491 -15.11 19.27 -21.31
N ASP A 492 -15.31 18.62 -22.46
CA ASP A 492 -15.63 19.20 -23.79
C ASP A 492 -14.60 20.18 -24.38
N TRP A 493 -13.45 20.43 -23.75
CA TRP A 493 -12.45 21.35 -24.27
C TRP A 493 -11.99 21.01 -25.67
N CYS A 494 -11.61 19.76 -25.92
CA CYS A 494 -11.19 19.30 -27.24
C CYS A 494 -12.31 19.44 -28.28
N PHE A 495 -13.54 19.14 -27.91
CA PHE A 495 -14.71 19.27 -28.76
C PHE A 495 -14.96 20.73 -29.15
N ASN A 496 -14.98 21.63 -28.18
CA ASN A 496 -15.23 23.06 -28.38
C ASN A 496 -14.16 23.76 -29.24
N TYR A 497 -12.89 23.31 -29.15
CA TYR A 497 -11.77 23.86 -29.94
C TYR A 497 -11.56 23.13 -31.26
N SER A 498 -12.35 22.09 -31.59
CA SER A 498 -12.09 21.22 -32.75
C SER A 498 -12.52 21.81 -34.07
N ASN A 499 -13.22 22.93 -34.08
CA ASN A 499 -13.85 23.49 -35.30
C ASN A 499 -14.62 22.44 -36.10
N GLY A 500 -15.34 21.56 -35.41
CA GLY A 500 -16.16 20.50 -35.96
C GLY A 500 -15.40 19.29 -36.53
N SER A 501 -14.11 19.13 -36.20
CA SER A 501 -13.34 17.93 -36.51
C SER A 501 -13.50 16.81 -35.44
N ILE A 502 -14.07 17.13 -34.30
CA ILE A 502 -14.45 16.16 -33.26
C ILE A 502 -15.98 16.11 -33.16
N VAL A 503 -16.51 14.91 -33.03
CA VAL A 503 -17.93 14.68 -32.73
C VAL A 503 -18.06 14.01 -31.37
N LYS A 504 -19.11 14.36 -30.64
CA LYS A 504 -19.50 13.79 -29.36
C LYS A 504 -20.74 12.93 -29.60
N ILE A 505 -20.65 11.66 -29.22
CA ILE A 505 -21.75 10.69 -29.37
C ILE A 505 -22.17 10.28 -27.95
N ASP A 506 -23.46 10.46 -27.68
CA ASP A 506 -24.06 9.98 -26.43
C ASP A 506 -24.27 8.47 -26.52
N LYS A 507 -23.71 7.74 -25.58
CA LYS A 507 -23.86 6.30 -25.43
C LYS A 507 -24.44 5.90 -24.06
N SER A 508 -25.05 6.82 -23.35
CA SER A 508 -25.69 6.62 -22.06
C SER A 508 -26.72 5.48 -22.08
N TRP A 509 -27.35 5.25 -23.24
CA TRP A 509 -28.32 4.17 -23.46
C TRP A 509 -27.69 2.77 -23.50
N GLU A 510 -26.41 2.63 -23.84
CA GLU A 510 -25.70 1.33 -23.86
C GLU A 510 -25.22 0.92 -22.47
N ALA A 511 -24.89 1.89 -21.59
CA ALA A 511 -24.18 1.65 -20.34
C ALA A 511 -24.94 2.08 -19.07
N ASN A 512 -26.16 2.64 -19.19
CA ASN A 512 -26.90 3.28 -18.08
C ASN A 512 -26.07 4.33 -17.30
N ILE A 513 -25.08 4.94 -17.95
CA ILE A 513 -24.19 5.96 -17.41
C ILE A 513 -24.24 7.12 -18.40
N ASP A 514 -24.19 8.35 -17.92
CA ASP A 514 -24.03 9.55 -18.75
C ASP A 514 -22.62 9.55 -19.37
N GLU A 515 -22.40 8.70 -20.37
CA GLU A 515 -21.14 8.56 -21.08
C GLU A 515 -21.23 9.12 -22.48
N TYR A 516 -20.28 10.00 -22.81
CA TYR A 516 -20.09 10.55 -24.13
C TYR A 516 -18.78 10.03 -24.70
N PHE A 517 -18.80 9.62 -25.96
CA PHE A 517 -17.62 9.20 -26.69
C PHE A 517 -17.26 10.27 -27.73
N TYR A 518 -15.98 10.61 -27.79
CA TYR A 518 -15.46 11.60 -28.73
C TYR A 518 -14.76 10.87 -29.87
N TYR A 519 -15.02 11.33 -31.11
CA TYR A 519 -14.45 10.74 -32.31
C TYR A 519 -13.90 11.84 -33.19
N PHE A 520 -12.75 11.61 -33.82
CA PHE A 520 -12.24 12.44 -34.89
C PHE A 520 -12.92 12.08 -36.22
N ILE A 521 -13.27 13.08 -36.99
CA ILE A 521 -13.71 12.90 -38.36
C ILE A 521 -12.48 12.90 -39.26
N LYS A 522 -12.14 11.75 -39.88
CA LYS A 522 -10.92 11.57 -40.67
C LYS A 522 -10.74 12.62 -41.76
N GLU A 523 -11.81 12.95 -42.46
CA GLU A 523 -11.83 13.88 -43.58
C GLU A 523 -11.62 15.35 -43.16
N LYS A 524 -11.70 15.63 -41.84
CA LYS A 524 -11.53 16.94 -41.22
C LYS A 524 -10.28 17.06 -40.37
N LEU A 525 -9.33 16.11 -40.47
CA LEU A 525 -8.07 16.14 -39.78
C LEU A 525 -7.15 17.26 -40.34
N GLU A 526 -7.31 18.44 -39.85
CA GLU A 526 -6.53 19.65 -40.20
C GLU A 526 -5.63 20.06 -39.02
N THR A 527 -4.85 21.12 -39.24
CA THR A 527 -4.02 21.72 -38.19
C THR A 527 -4.81 22.11 -36.94
N SER A 528 -6.10 22.43 -37.08
CA SER A 528 -7.00 22.71 -35.94
C SER A 528 -7.26 21.50 -35.04
N THR A 529 -7.22 20.28 -35.59
CA THR A 529 -7.39 19.04 -34.80
C THR A 529 -6.20 18.82 -33.89
N PHE A 530 -4.99 19.06 -34.36
CA PHE A 530 -3.78 18.98 -33.52
C PHE A 530 -3.84 20.00 -32.38
N LYS A 531 -4.27 21.23 -32.65
CA LYS A 531 -4.49 22.26 -31.62
C LYS A 531 -5.54 21.83 -30.59
N SER A 532 -6.58 21.09 -30.98
CA SER A 532 -7.59 20.57 -30.05
C SER A 532 -7.01 19.51 -29.12
N VAL A 533 -6.11 18.65 -29.62
CA VAL A 533 -5.38 17.68 -28.80
C VAL A 533 -4.44 18.38 -27.82
N GLU A 534 -3.69 19.36 -28.27
CA GLU A 534 -2.81 20.20 -27.44
C GLU A 534 -3.58 21.04 -26.43
N ALA A 535 -4.83 21.42 -26.74
CA ALA A 535 -5.71 22.16 -25.85
C ALA A 535 -6.23 21.31 -24.67
N CYS A 536 -6.07 19.99 -24.71
CA CYS A 536 -6.51 19.12 -23.61
C CYS A 536 -5.74 19.47 -22.32
N PRO A 537 -6.39 20.04 -21.28
CA PRO A 537 -5.68 20.50 -20.09
C PRO A 537 -5.05 19.33 -19.31
N ARG A 538 -5.47 18.11 -19.57
CA ARG A 538 -5.09 16.88 -18.83
C ARG A 538 -4.14 15.98 -19.59
N ALA A 539 -3.71 16.37 -20.80
CA ALA A 539 -2.90 15.53 -21.69
C ALA A 539 -3.51 14.12 -21.93
N ALA A 540 -4.84 14.02 -21.90
CA ALA A 540 -5.56 12.76 -22.05
C ALA A 540 -5.63 12.27 -23.51
N LEU A 541 -5.43 13.16 -24.47
CA LEU A 541 -5.66 12.88 -25.90
C LEU A 541 -4.35 12.60 -26.61
N SER A 542 -4.40 11.63 -27.52
CA SER A 542 -3.39 11.42 -28.55
C SER A 542 -4.04 10.94 -29.85
N ILE A 543 -3.38 11.17 -30.97
CA ILE A 543 -3.82 10.67 -32.27
C ILE A 543 -3.04 9.40 -32.56
N VAL A 544 -3.75 8.27 -32.68
CA VAL A 544 -3.15 6.98 -33.05
C VAL A 544 -3.47 6.70 -34.51
N ARG A 545 -2.46 6.35 -35.31
CA ARG A 545 -2.60 6.10 -36.76
C ARG A 545 -2.95 4.64 -37.12
N GLU A 546 -2.87 3.71 -36.16
CA GLU A 546 -3.06 2.27 -36.40
C GLU A 546 -4.31 1.73 -35.72
N GLU A 547 -5.21 1.11 -36.54
CA GLU A 547 -6.47 0.52 -36.08
C GLU A 547 -6.30 -0.69 -35.14
N SER A 548 -5.16 -1.42 -35.22
CA SER A 548 -4.88 -2.61 -34.41
C SER A 548 -4.71 -2.28 -32.93
N ILE A 549 -4.00 -1.21 -32.61
CA ILE A 549 -3.75 -0.77 -31.22
C ILE A 549 -5.05 -0.31 -30.56
N TYR A 550 -5.96 0.25 -31.34
CA TYR A 550 -7.23 0.75 -30.86
C TYR A 550 -8.20 -0.38 -30.50
N LYS A 551 -8.27 -1.43 -31.31
CA LYS A 551 -9.13 -2.59 -31.05
C LYS A 551 -8.74 -3.31 -29.77
N GLU A 552 -7.44 -3.47 -29.55
CA GLU A 552 -6.88 -4.06 -28.32
C GLU A 552 -7.20 -3.22 -27.06
N TYR A 553 -7.20 -1.89 -27.20
CA TYR A 553 -7.56 -0.97 -26.10
C TYR A 553 -9.04 -1.07 -25.74
N LEU A 554 -9.95 -1.05 -26.72
CA LEU A 554 -11.39 -1.17 -26.46
C LEU A 554 -11.74 -2.52 -25.83
N ASP A 555 -11.21 -3.61 -26.38
CA ASP A 555 -11.47 -4.95 -25.87
C ASP A 555 -11.04 -5.09 -24.40
N ASN A 556 -9.98 -4.41 -23.97
CA ASN A 556 -9.48 -4.45 -22.59
C ASN A 556 -10.18 -3.46 -21.63
N GLN A 557 -10.58 -2.27 -22.07
CA GLN A 557 -11.34 -1.33 -21.24
C GLN A 557 -12.78 -1.77 -21.01
N TYR A 558 -13.44 -2.27 -22.05
CA TYR A 558 -14.84 -2.68 -21.95
C TYR A 558 -15.04 -4.01 -21.23
N GLN A 559 -14.11 -4.95 -21.28
CA GLN A 559 -14.20 -6.20 -20.50
C GLN A 559 -14.20 -5.94 -18.98
N ASN A 560 -13.50 -4.92 -18.52
CA ASN A 560 -13.46 -4.58 -17.08
C ASN A 560 -14.70 -3.77 -16.63
N LEU A 561 -15.26 -2.91 -17.47
CA LEU A 561 -16.48 -2.13 -17.15
C LEU A 561 -17.75 -2.98 -17.26
N ASP A 562 -17.87 -3.81 -18.27
CA ASP A 562 -19.04 -4.68 -18.49
C ASP A 562 -19.26 -5.69 -17.37
N THR A 563 -18.18 -6.19 -16.74
CA THR A 563 -18.28 -7.19 -15.66
C THR A 563 -18.81 -6.58 -14.36
N VAL A 564 -18.48 -5.32 -14.09
CA VAL A 564 -18.88 -4.63 -12.86
C VAL A 564 -20.33 -4.09 -12.92
N LEU A 565 -20.79 -3.70 -14.13
CA LEU A 565 -22.08 -3.02 -14.29
C LEU A 565 -23.23 -3.95 -14.72
N ARG A 566 -22.94 -5.08 -15.40
CA ARG A 566 -24.00 -6.01 -15.85
C ARG A 566 -24.52 -6.95 -14.76
N SER A 567 -23.80 -7.16 -13.67
CA SER A 567 -24.26 -8.08 -12.61
C SER A 567 -25.43 -7.52 -11.78
N ASP A 568 -25.61 -6.21 -11.73
CA ASP A 568 -26.67 -5.56 -10.93
C ASP A 568 -27.96 -5.24 -11.72
N LEU A 569 -27.99 -5.44 -13.05
CA LEU A 569 -29.16 -5.11 -13.88
C LEU A 569 -30.07 -6.30 -14.19
N THR A 570 -29.79 -7.49 -13.67
CA THR A 570 -30.62 -8.71 -13.85
C THR A 570 -31.30 -9.19 -12.57
N LYS A 571 -31.53 -8.30 -11.60
CA LYS A 571 -32.40 -8.60 -10.45
C LYS A 571 -33.51 -7.59 -10.32
#